data_fa21b7ad74df0721a6e2f5026004169e
#
_entry.id   fa21b7ad74df0721a6e2f5026004169e
#
_cell.length_a   1.000
_cell.length_b   1.000
_cell.length_c   1.000
_cell.angle_alpha   90.00
_cell.angle_beta   90.00
_cell.angle_gamma   90.00
#
_symmetry.space_group_name_H-M   'P 1'
#
loop_
_entity.id
_entity.type
_entity.pdbx_description
1 polymer ?
#
loop_
_entity_poly.entity_id
_entity_poly.type
_entity_poly.pdbx_seq_one_letter_code
_entity_poly.pdbx_strand_id
1 'polypeptide(L)'
;MTVQDTQWPDSLWRSTAESVPDFDELNQDIETDLLIVGAGYTGLSTALHAVDYVKDIVIIDQAQPGWGCSGRNGGQIHVQWKPDLATLKQLYPGSQFETFIATMGAAVQLVFDLVEKYQIDCQAQRTGSVIAGKGTKA
;
A
#
# COMPACT_ATOMS: atom_id res chain seq x y z
N MET A 1 -9.25 -5.72 -27.22
CA MET A 1 -9.66 -5.67 -25.81
C MET A 1 -10.52 -4.44 -25.67
N THR A 2 -11.79 -4.57 -25.31
CA THR A 2 -12.64 -3.41 -25.00
C THR A 2 -12.10 -2.79 -23.72
N VAL A 3 -11.80 -1.50 -23.77
CA VAL A 3 -11.51 -0.69 -22.57
C VAL A 3 -12.70 -0.89 -21.63
N GLN A 4 -12.50 -1.57 -20.52
CA GLN A 4 -13.52 -1.64 -19.48
C GLN A 4 -13.77 -0.21 -19.00
N ASP A 5 -15.04 0.12 -18.81
CA ASP A 5 -15.45 1.39 -18.21
C ASP A 5 -14.66 1.60 -16.91
N THR A 6 -13.67 2.48 -16.96
CA THR A 6 -12.77 2.78 -15.84
C THR A 6 -13.37 3.83 -14.91
N GLN A 7 -14.69 4.00 -14.95
CA GLN A 7 -15.38 4.91 -14.05
C GLN A 7 -15.10 4.50 -12.60
N TRP A 8 -14.62 5.45 -11.81
CA TRP A 8 -14.38 5.25 -10.40
C TRP A 8 -15.65 4.82 -9.67
N PRO A 9 -15.63 3.73 -8.91
CA PRO A 9 -16.75 3.39 -8.06
C PRO A 9 -16.96 4.45 -6.99
N ASP A 10 -18.19 4.64 -6.56
CA ASP A 10 -18.54 5.48 -5.43
C ASP A 10 -17.92 4.91 -4.16
N SER A 11 -16.75 5.38 -3.80
CA SER A 11 -16.06 5.02 -2.57
C SER A 11 -15.82 6.26 -1.71
N LEU A 12 -15.77 6.07 -0.40
CA LEU A 12 -15.42 7.14 0.54
C LEU A 12 -14.13 7.84 0.13
N TRP A 13 -13.11 7.05 -0.20
CA TRP A 13 -11.79 7.58 -0.55
C TRP A 13 -11.82 8.42 -1.81
N ARG A 14 -12.63 8.05 -2.80
CA ARG A 14 -12.80 8.87 -4.00
C ARG A 14 -13.54 10.17 -3.72
N SER A 15 -14.57 10.12 -2.88
CA SER A 15 -15.39 11.30 -2.56
C SER A 15 -14.67 12.31 -1.66
N THR A 16 -13.67 11.88 -0.90
CA THR A 16 -12.89 12.72 0.03
C THR A 16 -11.50 13.06 -0.46
N ALA A 17 -11.01 12.39 -1.53
CA ALA A 17 -9.72 12.69 -2.11
C ALA A 17 -9.75 14.05 -2.84
N GLU A 18 -8.65 14.76 -2.77
CA GLU A 18 -8.40 15.87 -3.67
C GLU A 18 -8.43 15.43 -5.15
N SER A 19 -8.50 16.37 -6.05
CA SER A 19 -8.49 16.06 -7.49
C SER A 19 -7.21 15.29 -7.86
N VAL A 20 -7.39 14.10 -8.40
CA VAL A 20 -6.27 13.34 -8.98
C VAL A 20 -5.90 14.04 -10.28
N PRO A 21 -4.61 14.32 -10.54
CA PRO A 21 -4.16 14.84 -11.82
C PRO A 21 -4.59 13.92 -12.97
N ASP A 22 -4.91 14.51 -14.11
CA ASP A 22 -5.07 13.74 -15.33
C ASP A 22 -3.70 13.25 -15.78
N PHE A 23 -3.62 11.97 -16.10
CA PHE A 23 -2.43 11.35 -16.66
C PHE A 23 -2.70 10.99 -18.11
N ASP A 24 -1.72 11.27 -18.97
CA ASP A 24 -1.80 10.93 -20.38
C ASP A 24 -1.79 9.40 -20.58
N GLU A 25 -2.50 8.95 -21.61
CA GLU A 25 -2.41 7.57 -22.05
C GLU A 25 -1.04 7.32 -22.69
N LEU A 26 -0.43 6.17 -22.36
CA LEU A 26 0.80 5.74 -23.01
C LEU A 26 0.48 5.28 -24.43
N ASN A 27 0.80 6.14 -25.40
CA ASN A 27 0.50 5.93 -26.81
C ASN A 27 1.76 5.83 -27.71
N GLN A 28 2.94 5.71 -27.09
CA GLN A 28 4.23 5.61 -27.78
C GLN A 28 5.19 4.68 -27.00
N ASP A 29 6.21 4.22 -27.68
CA ASP A 29 7.31 3.50 -27.05
C ASP A 29 8.14 4.47 -26.19
N ILE A 30 8.48 4.05 -24.99
CA ILE A 30 9.32 4.79 -24.05
C ILE A 30 10.42 3.87 -23.52
N GLU A 31 11.54 4.47 -23.13
CA GLU A 31 12.60 3.80 -22.40
C GLU A 31 12.62 4.34 -20.97
N THR A 32 12.85 3.48 -19.99
CA THR A 32 12.94 3.84 -18.57
C THR A 32 13.85 2.87 -17.83
N ASP A 33 14.46 3.33 -16.74
CA ASP A 33 15.30 2.48 -15.90
C ASP A 33 14.47 1.48 -15.06
N LEU A 34 13.25 1.90 -14.66
CA LEU A 34 12.31 1.08 -13.88
C LEU A 34 10.87 1.28 -14.35
N LEU A 35 10.29 0.23 -14.87
CA LEU A 35 8.86 0.18 -15.16
C LEU A 35 8.10 -0.52 -14.04
N ILE A 36 7.09 0.15 -13.49
CA ILE A 36 6.17 -0.40 -12.49
C ILE A 36 4.79 -0.56 -13.12
N VAL A 37 4.22 -1.75 -13.04
CA VAL A 37 2.89 -2.04 -13.55
C VAL A 37 1.90 -2.09 -12.39
N GLY A 38 1.00 -1.11 -12.37
CA GLY A 38 -0.02 -0.94 -11.33
C GLY A 38 0.28 0.22 -10.39
N ALA A 39 -0.63 1.18 -10.31
CA ALA A 39 -0.57 2.37 -9.45
C ALA A 39 -1.41 2.21 -8.17
N GLY A 40 -1.40 1.02 -7.57
CA GLY A 40 -1.93 0.75 -6.24
C GLY A 40 -0.86 0.99 -5.15
N TYR A 41 -1.16 0.62 -3.89
CA TYR A 41 -0.23 0.80 -2.76
C TYR A 41 1.17 0.23 -3.03
N THR A 42 1.25 -0.98 -3.58
CA THR A 42 2.54 -1.64 -3.84
C THR A 42 3.35 -0.87 -4.87
N GLY A 43 2.74 -0.51 -6.01
CA GLY A 43 3.45 0.20 -7.08
C GLY A 43 3.89 1.60 -6.65
N LEU A 44 3.00 2.36 -6.02
CA LEU A 44 3.32 3.70 -5.52
C LEU A 44 4.41 3.65 -4.43
N SER A 45 4.31 2.71 -3.48
CA SER A 45 5.34 2.52 -2.45
C SER A 45 6.67 2.10 -3.06
N THR A 46 6.66 1.22 -4.07
CA THR A 46 7.88 0.84 -4.79
C THR A 46 8.54 2.05 -5.43
N ALA A 47 7.78 2.89 -6.14
CA ALA A 47 8.30 4.09 -6.74
C ALA A 47 8.88 5.06 -5.70
N LEU A 48 8.14 5.34 -4.63
CA LEU A 48 8.59 6.23 -3.55
C LEU A 48 9.89 5.80 -2.88
N HIS A 49 10.16 4.50 -2.82
CA HIS A 49 11.41 3.98 -2.26
C HIS A 49 12.53 3.87 -3.32
N ALA A 50 12.17 3.80 -4.60
CA ALA A 50 13.13 3.67 -5.68
C ALA A 50 13.72 5.02 -6.14
N VAL A 51 13.03 6.15 -5.93
CA VAL A 51 13.46 7.48 -6.42
C VAL A 51 14.83 7.91 -5.93
N ASP A 52 15.29 7.39 -4.79
CA ASP A 52 16.62 7.70 -4.26
C ASP A 52 17.74 6.88 -4.95
N TYR A 53 17.39 5.86 -5.74
CA TYR A 53 18.32 4.90 -6.33
C TYR A 53 18.20 4.80 -7.87
N VAL A 54 17.03 5.13 -8.41
CA VAL A 54 16.70 4.99 -9.82
C VAL A 54 16.31 6.35 -10.39
N LYS A 55 16.93 6.72 -11.50
CA LYS A 55 16.78 8.07 -12.05
C LYS A 55 15.47 8.23 -12.82
N ASP A 56 15.12 7.24 -13.61
CA ASP A 56 13.95 7.29 -14.49
C ASP A 56 12.98 6.17 -14.15
N ILE A 57 11.82 6.55 -13.61
CA ILE A 57 10.80 5.62 -13.12
C ILE A 57 9.48 5.95 -13.80
N VAL A 58 8.88 4.94 -14.42
CA VAL A 58 7.55 5.04 -15.01
C VAL A 58 6.60 4.08 -14.33
N ILE A 59 5.43 4.56 -13.95
CA ILE A 59 4.32 3.74 -13.45
C ILE A 59 3.23 3.74 -14.52
N ILE A 60 2.78 2.56 -14.91
CA ILE A 60 1.62 2.40 -15.80
C ILE A 60 0.49 1.68 -15.08
N ASP A 61 -0.74 2.09 -15.34
CA ASP A 61 -1.95 1.42 -14.85
C ASP A 61 -3.00 1.39 -15.97
N GLN A 62 -3.93 0.44 -15.89
CA GLN A 62 -5.07 0.40 -16.81
C GLN A 62 -6.16 1.44 -16.48
N ALA A 63 -6.05 2.08 -15.31
CA ALA A 63 -6.99 3.06 -14.79
C ALA A 63 -6.23 4.14 -14.00
N GLN A 64 -6.95 5.04 -13.36
CA GLN A 64 -6.33 6.05 -12.48
C GLN A 64 -5.68 5.41 -11.24
N PRO A 65 -4.63 6.04 -10.67
CA PRO A 65 -3.98 5.56 -9.47
C PRO A 65 -4.98 5.28 -8.33
N GLY A 66 -4.86 4.10 -7.71
CA GLY A 66 -5.74 3.70 -6.61
C GLY A 66 -7.12 3.20 -7.03
N TRP A 67 -7.47 3.17 -8.30
CA TRP A 67 -8.78 2.70 -8.79
C TRP A 67 -9.14 1.29 -8.31
N GLY A 68 -8.16 0.41 -8.16
CA GLY A 68 -8.33 -0.96 -7.68
C GLY A 68 -8.63 -1.05 -6.17
N CYS A 69 -8.21 -2.16 -5.55
CA CYS A 69 -8.41 -2.42 -4.12
C CYS A 69 -7.80 -1.35 -3.20
N SER A 70 -6.76 -0.65 -3.65
CA SER A 70 -6.12 0.40 -2.85
C SER A 70 -7.04 1.58 -2.55
N GLY A 71 -8.00 1.90 -3.42
CA GLY A 71 -9.00 2.94 -3.19
C GLY A 71 -10.36 2.41 -2.72
N ARG A 72 -10.45 1.13 -2.31
CA ARG A 72 -11.73 0.47 -1.93
C ARG A 72 -11.64 -0.30 -0.62
N ASN A 73 -10.60 -0.09 0.16
CA ASN A 73 -10.39 -0.78 1.44
C ASN A 73 -11.02 0.00 2.62
N GLY A 74 -10.95 -0.58 3.80
CA GLY A 74 -11.50 0.04 5.02
C GLY A 74 -10.59 1.10 5.67
N GLY A 75 -9.40 1.37 5.13
CA GLY A 75 -8.46 2.37 5.64
C GLY A 75 -7.79 2.04 6.97
N GLN A 76 -7.96 0.81 7.48
CA GLN A 76 -7.34 0.42 8.74
C GLN A 76 -5.86 0.09 8.54
N ILE A 77 -5.02 0.68 9.38
CA ILE A 77 -3.58 0.44 9.41
C ILE A 77 -3.26 -0.28 10.71
N HIS A 78 -3.03 -1.60 10.63
CA HIS A 78 -2.66 -2.40 11.79
C HIS A 78 -1.76 -3.58 11.40
N VAL A 79 -0.99 -4.07 12.37
CA VAL A 79 -0.25 -5.33 12.21
C VAL A 79 -1.24 -6.47 12.33
N GLN A 80 -1.37 -7.25 11.27
CA GLN A 80 -2.20 -8.46 11.28
C GLN A 80 -1.58 -9.55 10.41
N TRP A 81 -1.55 -10.76 10.92
CA TRP A 81 -1.22 -11.97 10.20
C TRP A 81 -2.27 -13.05 10.48
N LYS A 82 -2.49 -13.94 9.51
CA LYS A 82 -3.51 -15.00 9.65
C LYS A 82 -3.06 -16.18 10.53
N PRO A 83 -1.82 -16.73 10.37
CA PRO A 83 -1.35 -17.80 11.22
C PRO A 83 -1.13 -17.32 12.68
N ASP A 84 -1.27 -18.19 13.66
CA ASP A 84 -0.84 -17.91 15.02
C ASP A 84 0.70 -17.82 15.14
N LEU A 85 1.18 -17.25 16.23
CA LEU A 85 2.62 -17.06 16.47
C LEU A 85 3.40 -18.37 16.50
N ALA A 86 2.80 -19.46 16.95
CA ALA A 86 3.45 -20.78 16.99
C ALA A 86 3.68 -21.30 15.56
N THR A 87 2.67 -21.19 14.72
CA THR A 87 2.76 -21.50 13.29
C THR A 87 3.79 -20.62 12.57
N LEU A 88 3.78 -19.31 12.84
CA LEU A 88 4.78 -18.40 12.26
C LEU A 88 6.21 -18.78 12.68
N LYS A 89 6.42 -19.14 13.93
CA LYS A 89 7.73 -19.57 14.43
C LYS A 89 8.22 -20.88 13.79
N GLN A 90 7.29 -21.76 13.39
CA GLN A 90 7.63 -22.97 12.62
C GLN A 90 7.98 -22.65 11.17
N LEU A 91 7.24 -21.73 10.54
CA LEU A 91 7.47 -21.32 9.15
C LEU A 91 8.76 -20.50 8.99
N TYR A 92 9.11 -19.72 9.99
CA TYR A 92 10.29 -18.83 10.01
C TYR A 92 11.17 -19.16 11.23
N PRO A 93 11.98 -20.22 11.20
CA PRO A 93 12.77 -20.63 12.36
C PRO A 93 13.91 -19.67 12.69
N GLY A 94 14.26 -19.60 13.97
CA GLY A 94 15.42 -18.83 14.46
C GLY A 94 15.26 -17.32 14.23
N SER A 95 16.33 -16.66 13.79
CA SER A 95 16.38 -15.21 13.55
C SER A 95 15.42 -14.72 12.48
N GLN A 96 14.95 -15.58 11.58
CA GLN A 96 13.95 -15.22 10.60
C GLN A 96 12.62 -14.82 11.22
N PHE A 97 12.21 -15.53 12.30
CA PHE A 97 10.99 -15.17 13.04
C PHE A 97 11.11 -13.80 13.69
N GLU A 98 12.23 -13.51 14.33
CA GLU A 98 12.47 -12.21 14.97
C GLU A 98 12.49 -11.07 13.93
N THR A 99 13.16 -11.30 12.80
CA THR A 99 13.16 -10.33 11.68
C THR A 99 11.75 -10.12 11.13
N PHE A 100 10.98 -11.20 10.94
CA PHE A 100 9.60 -11.11 10.49
C PHE A 100 8.74 -10.26 11.44
N ILE A 101 8.78 -10.56 12.74
CA ILE A 101 8.00 -9.81 13.75
C ILE A 101 8.41 -8.33 13.80
N ALA A 102 9.71 -8.05 13.77
CA ALA A 102 10.23 -6.69 13.76
C ALA A 102 9.78 -5.91 12.52
N THR A 103 9.88 -6.53 11.33
CA THR A 103 9.46 -5.92 10.06
C THR A 103 7.96 -5.63 10.05
N MET A 104 7.15 -6.58 10.47
CA MET A 104 5.70 -6.40 10.55
C MET A 104 5.31 -5.32 11.57
N GLY A 105 6.00 -5.26 12.71
CA GLY A 105 5.80 -4.19 13.71
C GLY A 105 6.15 -2.81 13.16
N ALA A 106 7.21 -2.72 12.38
CA ALA A 106 7.64 -1.46 11.75
C ALA A 106 6.73 -1.01 10.60
N ALA A 107 5.99 -1.92 9.96
CA ALA A 107 5.18 -1.61 8.78
C ALA A 107 4.10 -0.53 9.03
N VAL A 108 3.48 -0.53 10.20
CA VAL A 108 2.51 0.50 10.59
C VAL A 108 3.19 1.87 10.71
N GLN A 109 4.36 1.91 11.35
CA GLN A 109 5.12 3.14 11.51
C GLN A 109 5.53 3.70 10.15
N LEU A 110 5.99 2.85 9.22
CA LEU A 110 6.38 3.25 7.87
C LEU A 110 5.29 4.03 7.14
N VAL A 111 4.02 3.62 7.27
CA VAL A 111 2.91 4.35 6.63
C VAL A 111 2.80 5.77 7.17
N PHE A 112 2.88 5.97 8.50
CA PHE A 112 2.82 7.29 9.11
C PHE A 112 4.06 8.13 8.77
N ASP A 113 5.24 7.51 8.69
CA ASP A 113 6.47 8.20 8.27
C ASP A 113 6.37 8.69 6.81
N LEU A 114 5.77 7.90 5.93
CA LEU A 114 5.52 8.33 4.54
C LEU A 114 4.50 9.47 4.48
N VAL A 115 3.41 9.39 5.25
CA VAL A 115 2.42 10.47 5.34
C VAL A 115 3.07 11.78 5.80
N GLU A 116 3.93 11.72 6.81
CA GLU A 116 4.65 12.87 7.32
C GLU A 116 5.72 13.37 6.33
N LYS A 117 6.56 12.48 5.81
CA LYS A 117 7.64 12.82 4.86
C LYS A 117 7.10 13.55 3.63
N TYR A 118 6.00 13.06 3.09
CA TYR A 118 5.41 13.60 1.85
C TYR A 118 4.25 14.56 2.10
N GLN A 119 3.96 14.90 3.36
CA GLN A 119 2.88 15.82 3.75
C GLN A 119 1.53 15.45 3.13
N ILE A 120 1.19 14.15 3.17
CA ILE A 120 -0.03 13.63 2.55
C ILE A 120 -1.23 14.02 3.40
N ASP A 121 -2.13 14.84 2.86
CA ASP A 121 -3.40 15.19 3.51
C ASP A 121 -4.42 14.05 3.35
N CYS A 122 -4.33 13.07 4.23
CA CYS A 122 -5.20 11.89 4.24
C CYS A 122 -5.93 11.69 5.57
N GLN A 123 -5.93 12.70 6.44
CA GLN A 123 -6.57 12.64 7.77
C GLN A 123 -6.14 11.41 8.58
N ALA A 124 -4.88 10.97 8.44
CA ALA A 124 -4.36 9.81 9.13
C ALA A 124 -4.44 9.99 10.66
N GLN A 125 -5.00 9.01 11.36
CA GLN A 125 -5.16 9.02 12.81
C GLN A 125 -4.51 7.79 13.43
N ARG A 126 -3.78 8.00 14.52
CA ARG A 126 -3.13 6.94 15.30
C ARG A 126 -3.93 6.65 16.57
N THR A 127 -4.99 5.90 16.42
CA THR A 127 -5.92 5.56 17.52
C THR A 127 -5.59 4.24 18.22
N GLY A 128 -4.69 3.45 17.63
CA GLY A 128 -4.38 2.10 18.12
C GLY A 128 -5.45 1.08 17.76
N SER A 129 -5.24 -0.15 18.21
CA SER A 129 -6.20 -1.25 18.04
C SER A 129 -6.34 -2.04 19.34
N VAL A 130 -7.53 -2.58 19.60
CA VAL A 130 -7.81 -3.43 20.75
C VAL A 130 -8.20 -4.81 20.26
N ILE A 131 -7.50 -5.84 20.74
CA ILE A 131 -7.85 -7.23 20.47
C ILE A 131 -8.49 -7.80 21.73
N ALA A 132 -9.76 -8.18 21.63
CA ALA A 132 -10.48 -8.83 22.72
C ALA A 132 -10.43 -10.35 22.57
N GLY A 133 -9.93 -11.05 23.59
CA GLY A 133 -9.92 -12.51 23.67
C GLY A 133 -11.01 -13.01 24.60
N LYS A 134 -11.56 -14.20 24.29
CA LYS A 134 -12.49 -14.91 25.16
C LYS A 134 -11.82 -16.17 25.72
N GLY A 135 -11.61 -16.20 27.04
CA GLY A 135 -11.02 -17.36 27.73
C GLY A 135 -9.49 -17.32 27.86
N THR A 136 -8.89 -18.44 28.30
CA THR A 136 -7.46 -18.56 28.63
C THR A 136 -6.54 -18.80 27.43
N LYS A 137 -7.06 -18.77 26.22
CA LYS A 137 -6.31 -18.89 24.96
C LYS A 137 -6.43 -17.58 24.18
N ALA A 138 -5.89 -16.51 24.74
CA ALA A 138 -5.66 -15.25 24.02
C ALA A 138 -4.21 -15.19 23.55
#